data_3338f754d79525ab86111fb0ecf2e3e8
#
_entry.id   3338f754d79525ab86111fb0ecf2e3e8
#
_cell.length_a   1.000
_cell.length_b   1.000
_cell.length_c   1.000
_cell.angle_alpha   90.00
_cell.angle_beta   90.00
_cell.angle_gamma   90.00
#
_symmetry.space_group_name_H-M   'P 1'
#
loop_
_entity.id
_entity.type
_entity.pdbx_description
1 polymer ?
#
loop_
_entity_poly.entity_id
_entity_poly.type
_entity_poly.pdbx_seq_one_letter_code
_entity_poly.pdbx_strand_id
1 'polypeptide(L)'
;MRHAEDKFGGMLPDAKRITRLGAILRKSSLDELPELWNVLKGDMSLVGPRPLLMEYLPLYSASQRRRHELRPGLTGWAQINGRNTISWKKKFAYDIWYVDNQSFCLDMKIILSTVRMVLSGKGTNASGEATVCKFTGNDTI
;
A
#
# COMPACT_ATOMS: atom_id res chain seq x y z
N MET A 1 -16.19 0.78 -6.77
CA MET A 1 -16.20 2.27 -6.84
C MET A 1 -17.12 2.70 -7.97
N ARG A 2 -17.93 3.75 -7.79
CA ARG A 2 -18.71 4.31 -8.89
C ARG A 2 -17.80 5.18 -9.77
N HIS A 3 -17.89 5.04 -11.09
CA HIS A 3 -17.38 6.05 -12.02
C HIS A 3 -18.32 7.25 -11.95
N ALA A 4 -18.00 8.23 -11.14
CA ALA A 4 -18.74 9.47 -11.04
C ALA A 4 -17.79 10.61 -11.44
N GLU A 5 -18.14 11.27 -12.53
CA GLU A 5 -17.50 12.49 -13.00
C GLU A 5 -18.19 13.70 -12.36
N ASP A 6 -17.43 14.76 -12.14
CA ASP A 6 -17.99 16.02 -11.74
C ASP A 6 -18.60 16.74 -12.96
N LYS A 7 -19.29 17.88 -12.72
CA LYS A 7 -19.94 18.66 -13.77
C LYS A 7 -18.98 19.21 -14.85
N PHE A 8 -17.66 19.04 -14.67
CA PHE A 8 -16.60 19.51 -15.57
C PHE A 8 -15.78 18.36 -16.16
N GLY A 9 -16.24 17.10 -16.06
CA GLY A 9 -15.54 15.94 -16.61
C GLY A 9 -14.34 15.46 -15.79
N GLY A 10 -14.11 16.03 -14.60
CA GLY A 10 -13.08 15.58 -13.68
C GLY A 10 -13.55 14.41 -12.81
N MET A 11 -12.64 13.49 -12.47
CA MET A 11 -12.96 12.43 -11.53
C MET A 11 -13.20 12.99 -10.13
N LEU A 12 -14.36 12.69 -9.54
CA LEU A 12 -14.67 13.07 -8.16
C LEU A 12 -13.62 12.50 -7.19
N PRO A 13 -13.27 13.24 -6.12
CA PRO A 13 -12.42 12.74 -5.05
C PRO A 13 -12.89 11.38 -4.53
N ASP A 14 -11.97 10.47 -4.22
CA ASP A 14 -12.27 9.11 -3.78
C ASP A 14 -13.26 9.04 -2.62
N ALA A 15 -13.22 10.00 -1.70
CA ALA A 15 -14.15 10.11 -0.59
C ALA A 15 -15.62 10.20 -1.03
N LYS A 16 -15.92 10.81 -2.18
CA LYS A 16 -17.28 10.91 -2.77
C LYS A 16 -17.66 9.71 -3.64
N ARG A 17 -16.68 8.89 -4.02
CA ARG A 17 -16.88 7.69 -4.86
C ARG A 17 -17.10 6.41 -4.07
N ILE A 18 -16.83 6.43 -2.75
CA ILE A 18 -16.97 5.28 -1.87
C ILE A 18 -18.45 5.08 -1.55
N THR A 19 -18.98 3.90 -1.86
CA THR A 19 -20.32 3.49 -1.44
C THR A 19 -20.34 3.16 0.05
N ARG A 20 -21.53 3.18 0.70
CA ARG A 20 -21.68 2.77 2.12
C ARG A 20 -21.11 1.36 2.36
N LEU A 21 -21.39 0.41 1.46
CA LEU A 21 -20.83 -0.93 1.51
C LEU A 21 -19.30 -0.91 1.38
N GLY A 22 -18.75 -0.14 0.45
CA GLY A 22 -17.29 0.02 0.30
C GLY A 22 -16.63 0.63 1.53
N ALA A 23 -17.30 1.53 2.25
CA ALA A 23 -16.81 2.07 3.50
C ALA A 23 -16.76 1.02 4.62
N ILE A 24 -17.78 0.16 4.72
CA ILE A 24 -17.82 -0.95 5.69
C ILE A 24 -16.72 -1.96 5.37
N LEU A 25 -16.57 -2.37 4.10
CA LEU A 25 -15.54 -3.32 3.67
C LEU A 25 -14.13 -2.80 3.98
N ARG A 26 -13.85 -1.51 3.69
CA ARG A 26 -12.57 -0.88 4.05
C ARG A 26 -12.34 -0.79 5.56
N LYS A 27 -13.39 -0.48 6.33
CA LYS A 27 -13.28 -0.41 7.79
C LYS A 27 -12.98 -1.76 8.42
N SER A 28 -13.52 -2.84 7.85
CA SER A 28 -13.29 -4.22 8.28
C SER A 28 -12.07 -4.88 7.62
N SER A 29 -11.35 -4.16 6.74
CA SER A 29 -10.25 -4.71 5.91
C SER A 29 -10.64 -5.94 5.08
N LEU A 30 -11.93 -6.12 4.81
CA LEU A 30 -12.44 -7.21 3.96
C LEU A 30 -12.14 -6.97 2.47
N ASP A 31 -11.80 -5.75 2.10
CA ASP A 31 -11.30 -5.40 0.77
C ASP A 31 -9.91 -6.00 0.47
N GLU A 32 -9.19 -6.46 1.49
CA GLU A 32 -7.91 -7.16 1.35
C GLU A 32 -8.05 -8.69 1.23
N LEU A 33 -9.28 -9.26 1.27
CA LEU A 33 -9.52 -10.70 1.07
C LEU A 33 -8.95 -11.26 -0.24
N PRO A 34 -9.04 -10.56 -1.40
CA PRO A 34 -8.42 -11.02 -2.63
C PRO A 34 -6.89 -11.11 -2.53
N GLU A 35 -6.24 -10.22 -1.77
CA GLU A 35 -4.80 -10.26 -1.52
C GLU A 35 -4.44 -11.49 -0.65
N LEU A 36 -5.26 -11.82 0.36
CA LEU A 36 -5.10 -13.05 1.13
C LEU A 36 -5.18 -14.31 0.27
N TRP A 37 -6.07 -14.33 -0.72
CA TRP A 37 -6.14 -15.43 -1.67
C TRP A 37 -4.85 -15.58 -2.49
N ASN A 38 -4.25 -14.47 -2.89
CA ASN A 38 -2.95 -14.47 -3.57
C ASN A 38 -1.81 -14.94 -2.65
N VAL A 39 -1.90 -14.69 -1.34
CA VAL A 39 -0.96 -15.26 -0.36
C VAL A 39 -1.10 -16.78 -0.29
N LEU A 40 -2.33 -17.30 -0.22
CA LEU A 40 -2.58 -18.75 -0.20
C LEU A 40 -2.09 -19.44 -1.47
N LYS A 41 -2.20 -18.82 -2.63
CA LYS A 41 -1.65 -19.30 -3.90
C LYS A 41 -0.12 -19.25 -3.97
N GLY A 42 0.53 -18.45 -3.14
CA GLY A 42 1.96 -18.20 -3.18
C GLY A 42 2.40 -17.09 -4.15
N ASP A 43 1.45 -16.35 -4.75
CA ASP A 43 1.75 -15.20 -5.60
C ASP A 43 2.20 -13.99 -4.77
N MET A 44 1.76 -13.92 -3.50
CA MET A 44 2.12 -12.89 -2.53
C MET A 44 2.63 -13.54 -1.24
N SER A 45 3.32 -12.74 -0.44
CA SER A 45 3.70 -13.06 0.94
C SER A 45 2.81 -12.30 1.94
N LEU A 46 2.76 -12.75 3.19
CA LEU A 46 2.16 -11.95 4.27
C LEU A 46 2.92 -10.65 4.48
N VAL A 47 4.27 -10.72 4.46
CA VAL A 47 5.14 -9.57 4.67
C VAL A 47 6.02 -9.34 3.44
N GLY A 48 6.08 -8.12 2.96
CA GLY A 48 6.88 -7.73 1.81
C GLY A 48 6.59 -6.30 1.34
N PRO A 49 7.31 -5.81 0.34
CA PRO A 49 7.00 -4.55 -0.32
C PRO A 49 5.59 -4.58 -0.92
N ARG A 50 4.77 -3.53 -0.67
CA ARG A 50 3.39 -3.50 -1.20
C ARG A 50 3.40 -3.51 -2.73
N PRO A 51 2.53 -4.31 -3.40
CA PRO A 51 2.43 -4.29 -4.85
C PRO A 51 2.02 -2.89 -5.34
N LEU A 52 2.62 -2.45 -6.42
CA LEU A 52 2.36 -1.16 -7.05
C LEU A 52 1.92 -1.38 -8.50
N LEU A 53 1.41 -0.32 -9.13
CA LEU A 53 0.92 -0.37 -10.51
C LEU A 53 2.06 -0.72 -11.48
N MET A 54 1.75 -1.54 -12.47
CA MET A 54 2.71 -1.96 -13.52
C MET A 54 3.28 -0.77 -14.30
N GLU A 55 2.51 0.30 -14.45
CA GLU A 55 2.94 1.57 -15.09
C GLU A 55 4.14 2.23 -14.38
N TYR A 56 4.45 1.87 -13.14
CA TYR A 56 5.60 2.41 -12.41
C TYR A 56 6.92 1.68 -12.70
N LEU A 57 6.86 0.48 -13.31
CA LEU A 57 8.06 -0.32 -13.60
C LEU A 57 9.14 0.42 -14.41
N PRO A 58 8.78 1.14 -15.52
CA PRO A 58 9.77 1.89 -16.29
C PRO A 58 10.36 3.10 -15.53
N LEU A 59 9.66 3.58 -14.48
CA LEU A 59 10.05 4.77 -13.72
C LEU A 59 11.01 4.46 -12.57
N TYR A 60 11.20 3.18 -12.22
CA TYR A 60 12.07 2.81 -11.11
C TYR A 60 13.55 2.96 -11.45
N SER A 61 14.31 3.53 -10.53
CA SER A 61 15.76 3.45 -10.56
C SER A 61 16.24 2.01 -10.36
N ALA A 62 17.51 1.73 -10.67
CA ALA A 62 18.10 0.40 -10.45
C ALA A 62 17.97 -0.06 -8.99
N SER A 63 18.17 0.84 -8.02
CA SER A 63 17.99 0.53 -6.61
C SER A 63 16.53 0.24 -6.25
N GLN A 64 15.58 1.01 -6.76
CA GLN A 64 14.15 0.82 -6.48
C GLN A 64 13.60 -0.49 -7.05
N ARG A 65 14.18 -0.99 -8.15
CA ARG A 65 13.81 -2.29 -8.73
C ARG A 65 14.11 -3.46 -7.79
N ARG A 66 15.08 -3.33 -6.89
CA ARG A 66 15.43 -4.35 -5.90
C ARG A 66 14.26 -4.75 -5.00
N ARG A 67 13.24 -3.89 -4.87
CA ARG A 67 12.01 -4.24 -4.15
C ARG A 67 11.30 -5.48 -4.71
N HIS A 68 11.56 -5.85 -5.95
CA HIS A 68 11.03 -7.04 -6.63
C HIS A 68 11.89 -8.30 -6.41
N GLU A 69 12.98 -8.22 -5.65
CA GLU A 69 13.78 -9.39 -5.22
C GLU A 69 12.99 -10.27 -4.26
N LEU A 70 12.00 -9.69 -3.57
CA LEU A 70 11.07 -10.40 -2.71
C LEU A 70 9.64 -10.38 -3.30
N ARG A 71 8.84 -11.37 -2.90
CA ARG A 71 7.41 -11.38 -3.24
C ARG A 71 6.71 -10.17 -2.62
N PRO A 72 5.73 -9.57 -3.32
CA PRO A 72 4.93 -8.50 -2.75
C PRO A 72 4.20 -8.98 -1.50
N GLY A 73 4.07 -8.11 -0.51
CA GLY A 73 3.44 -8.42 0.77
C GLY A 73 2.06 -7.79 0.94
N LEU A 74 1.19 -8.47 1.69
CA LEU A 74 -0.07 -7.93 2.19
C LEU A 74 0.21 -6.75 3.13
N THR A 75 1.19 -6.91 4.01
CA THR A 75 1.76 -5.84 4.84
C THR A 75 3.27 -5.75 4.65
N GLY A 76 3.92 -4.72 5.19
CA GLY A 76 5.35 -4.55 5.07
C GLY A 76 5.90 -3.37 5.87
N TRP A 77 7.20 -3.21 5.85
CA TRP A 77 7.91 -2.22 6.63
C TRP A 77 7.48 -0.77 6.31
N ALA A 78 7.28 -0.44 5.04
CA ALA A 78 6.79 0.87 4.64
C ALA A 78 5.36 1.13 5.13
N GLN A 79 4.49 0.11 5.15
CA GLN A 79 3.11 0.24 5.60
C GLN A 79 3.02 0.55 7.09
N ILE A 80 3.82 -0.10 7.95
CA ILE A 80 3.78 0.16 9.39
C ILE A 80 4.48 1.45 9.80
N ASN A 81 5.42 1.98 8.97
CA ASN A 81 6.22 3.16 9.30
C ASN A 81 5.78 4.47 8.63
N GLY A 82 4.63 4.53 7.96
CA GLY A 82 4.18 5.80 7.44
C GLY A 82 3.06 5.76 6.41
N ARG A 83 2.69 4.59 5.91
CA ARG A 83 1.56 4.41 4.97
C ARG A 83 1.54 5.45 3.83
N ASN A 84 0.47 6.26 3.79
CA ASN A 84 0.22 7.27 2.77
C ASN A 84 0.81 8.64 3.10
N THR A 85 1.36 8.83 4.31
CA THR A 85 1.90 10.12 4.77
C THR A 85 3.36 10.35 4.38
N ILE A 86 4.04 9.34 3.88
CA ILE A 86 5.45 9.41 3.49
C ILE A 86 5.61 9.61 1.99
N SER A 87 6.66 10.34 1.60
CA SER A 87 7.02 10.53 0.19
C SER A 87 7.36 9.19 -0.50
N TRP A 88 7.24 9.15 -1.82
CA TRP A 88 7.63 7.98 -2.62
C TRP A 88 9.09 7.57 -2.38
N LYS A 89 9.99 8.55 -2.32
CA LYS A 89 11.41 8.30 -2.02
C LYS A 89 11.59 7.55 -0.70
N LYS A 90 10.91 7.98 0.36
CA LYS A 90 10.97 7.33 1.68
C LYS A 90 10.31 5.96 1.68
N LYS A 91 9.22 5.79 0.93
CA LYS A 91 8.54 4.50 0.75
C LYS A 91 9.46 3.47 0.11
N PHE A 92 10.12 3.83 -1.00
CA PHE A 92 11.10 2.96 -1.65
C PHE A 92 12.31 2.68 -0.77
N ALA A 93 12.81 3.67 -0.02
CA ALA A 93 13.90 3.45 0.92
C ALA A 93 13.53 2.41 2.00
N TYR A 94 12.30 2.42 2.52
CA TYR A 94 11.83 1.42 3.45
C TYR A 94 11.65 0.04 2.81
N ASP A 95 11.17 -0.03 1.57
CA ASP A 95 11.05 -1.29 0.84
C ASP A 95 12.43 -1.93 0.63
N ILE A 96 13.44 -1.15 0.20
CA ILE A 96 14.81 -1.65 0.01
C ILE A 96 15.45 -2.03 1.34
N TRP A 97 15.27 -1.21 2.37
CA TRP A 97 15.76 -1.55 3.71
C TRP A 97 15.19 -2.89 4.19
N TYR A 98 13.92 -3.15 3.94
CA TYR A 98 13.31 -4.44 4.27
C TYR A 98 13.91 -5.58 3.46
N VAL A 99 14.16 -5.40 2.16
CA VAL A 99 14.84 -6.39 1.30
C VAL A 99 16.20 -6.77 1.89
N ASP A 100 16.97 -5.78 2.35
CA ASP A 100 18.32 -5.98 2.91
C ASP A 100 18.32 -6.60 4.32
N ASN A 101 17.23 -6.45 5.08
CA ASN A 101 17.14 -6.84 6.49
C ASN A 101 16.08 -7.91 6.78
N GLN A 102 15.54 -8.54 5.74
CA GLN A 102 14.50 -9.54 5.92
C GLN A 102 14.92 -10.63 6.90
N SER A 103 14.07 -10.90 7.87
CA SER A 103 14.23 -11.99 8.83
C SER A 103 12.89 -12.39 9.42
N PHE A 104 12.77 -13.62 9.89
CA PHE A 104 11.56 -14.11 10.55
C PHE A 104 11.13 -13.21 11.73
N CYS A 105 12.08 -12.76 12.55
CA CYS A 105 11.80 -11.86 13.67
C CYS A 105 11.25 -10.51 13.21
N LEU A 106 11.78 -9.96 12.11
CA LEU A 106 11.28 -8.72 11.53
C LEU A 106 9.87 -8.90 10.97
N ASP A 107 9.61 -10.01 10.29
CA ASP A 107 8.29 -10.34 9.75
C ASP A 107 7.25 -10.46 10.87
N MET A 108 7.57 -11.16 11.96
CA MET A 108 6.69 -11.26 13.12
C MET A 108 6.41 -9.89 13.76
N LYS A 109 7.43 -9.03 13.87
CA LYS A 109 7.26 -7.65 14.34
C LYS A 109 6.32 -6.84 13.46
N ILE A 110 6.45 -6.97 12.14
CA ILE A 110 5.59 -6.29 11.17
C ILE A 110 4.14 -6.78 11.29
N ILE A 111 3.93 -8.10 11.35
CA ILE A 111 2.60 -8.70 11.50
C ILE A 111 1.93 -8.21 12.80
N LEU A 112 2.60 -8.30 13.95
CA LEU A 112 2.07 -7.84 15.22
C LEU A 112 1.73 -6.34 15.21
N SER A 113 2.58 -5.52 14.59
CA SER A 113 2.34 -4.09 14.43
C SER A 113 1.11 -3.83 13.55
N THR A 114 0.95 -4.60 12.48
CA THR A 114 -0.21 -4.52 11.59
C THR A 114 -1.51 -4.89 12.31
N VAL A 115 -1.52 -6.02 13.02
CA VAL A 115 -2.69 -6.45 13.81
C VAL A 115 -3.07 -5.38 14.84
N ARG A 116 -2.10 -4.88 15.61
CA ARG A 116 -2.33 -3.80 16.59
C ARG A 116 -2.91 -2.55 15.93
N MET A 117 -2.44 -2.20 14.74
CA MET A 117 -2.89 -1.04 13.99
C MET A 117 -4.33 -1.20 13.48
N VAL A 118 -4.68 -2.39 12.98
CA VAL A 118 -6.04 -2.73 12.55
C VAL A 118 -7.00 -2.69 13.73
N LEU A 119 -6.66 -3.35 14.85
CA LEU A 119 -7.49 -3.38 16.05
C LEU A 119 -7.68 -1.99 16.69
N SER A 120 -6.67 -1.11 16.60
CA SER A 120 -6.76 0.26 17.15
C SER A 120 -7.59 1.21 16.27
N GLY A 121 -8.08 0.76 15.11
CA GLY A 121 -8.81 1.60 14.16
C GLY A 121 -7.98 2.72 13.52
N LYS A 122 -6.69 2.82 13.85
CA LYS A 122 -5.76 3.82 13.29
C LYS A 122 -5.40 3.55 11.83
N GLY A 123 -6.00 2.52 11.26
CA GLY A 123 -5.74 2.08 9.90
C GLY A 123 -6.63 2.67 8.82
N THR A 124 -7.79 3.18 9.20
CA THR A 124 -8.67 3.89 8.29
C THR A 124 -8.21 5.35 8.23
N ASN A 125 -7.87 5.83 7.05
CA ASN A 125 -7.46 7.21 6.81
C ASN A 125 -8.29 8.18 7.65
N ALA A 126 -7.63 8.86 8.58
CA ALA A 126 -8.15 10.08 9.13
C ALA A 126 -8.30 11.07 7.96
N SER A 127 -9.54 11.49 7.73
CA SER A 127 -9.96 12.68 6.98
C SER A 127 -9.18 13.01 5.70
N GLY A 128 -9.74 12.65 4.55
CA GLY A 128 -9.71 13.52 3.37
C GLY A 128 -8.65 13.23 2.32
N GLU A 129 -7.55 12.56 2.60
CA GLU A 129 -6.53 12.27 1.58
C GLU A 129 -6.44 10.78 1.27
N ALA A 130 -7.39 10.32 0.48
CA ALA A 130 -7.44 8.94 0.00
C ALA A 130 -6.45 8.66 -1.15
N THR A 131 -5.78 9.68 -1.66
CA THR A 131 -4.96 9.53 -2.88
C THR A 131 -3.55 10.03 -2.64
N VAL A 132 -2.62 9.09 -2.49
CA VAL A 132 -1.18 9.39 -2.68
C VAL A 132 -1.02 9.88 -4.12
N CYS A 133 -0.35 11.02 -4.31
CA CYS A 133 -0.01 11.51 -5.65
C CYS A 133 0.62 10.37 -6.46
N LYS A 134 0.26 10.24 -7.73
CA LYS A 134 0.86 9.22 -8.61
C LYS A 134 2.39 9.38 -8.60
N PHE A 135 3.08 8.23 -8.65
CA PHE A 135 4.52 8.24 -8.85
C PHE A 135 4.82 8.62 -10.31
N THR A 136 5.56 9.69 -10.48
CA THR A 136 5.90 10.24 -11.82
C THR A 136 7.38 10.02 -12.20
N GLY A 137 8.12 9.29 -11.36
CA GLY A 137 9.55 9.08 -11.55
C GLY A 137 10.40 9.80 -10.49
N ASN A 138 11.73 9.71 -10.67
CA ASN A 138 12.70 10.24 -9.70
C ASN A 138 13.12 11.69 -9.97
N ASP A 139 12.59 12.33 -11.00
CA ASP A 139 13.04 13.63 -11.52
C ASP A 139 12.35 14.83 -10.85
N THR A 140 11.76 14.64 -9.69
CA THR A 140 11.28 15.79 -8.92
C THR A 140 12.07 15.87 -7.61
N ILE A 141 12.99 16.80 -7.64
CA ILE A 141 13.77 17.40 -6.55
C ILE A 141 12.95 17.59 -5.27
#